data_cef88becad52acd8c37bcaf5fa1f3aad
#
_entry.id   cef88becad52acd8c37bcaf5fa1f3aad
#
_cell.length_a   1.000
_cell.length_b   1.000
_cell.length_c   1.000
_cell.angle_alpha   90.00
_cell.angle_beta   90.00
_cell.angle_gamma   90.00
#
_symmetry.space_group_name_H-M   'P 1'
#
loop_
_entity.id
_entity.type
_entity.pdbx_description
1 polymer ?
#
loop_
_entity_poly.entity_id
_entity_poly.type
_entity_poly.pdbx_seq_one_letter_code
_entity_poly.pdbx_strand_id
1 'polypeptide(L)'
;LKKTAMSNALELFLPLSQLKPDVFDNLDSDAAFRDLSRSDGMPANYLLDEEQVVSLREARQKAQEQAQMAEMAMQAAKSPALVEAMQ
;
A
#
# COMPACT_ATOMS: atom_id res chain seq x y z
N LEU A 1 3.61 -5.05 -26.34
CA LEU A 1 2.44 -4.27 -26.66
C LEU A 1 1.85 -3.63 -25.42
N LYS A 2 1.24 -4.39 -24.51
CA LYS A 2 0.72 -3.85 -23.24
C LYS A 2 1.84 -3.28 -22.37
N LYS A 3 2.96 -4.00 -22.30
CA LYS A 3 4.13 -3.59 -21.55
C LYS A 3 4.73 -2.30 -22.09
N THR A 4 4.80 -2.16 -23.42
CA THR A 4 5.31 -0.96 -24.05
C THR A 4 4.39 0.23 -23.78
N ALA A 5 3.07 0.04 -23.87
CA ALA A 5 2.11 1.10 -23.58
C ALA A 5 2.22 1.57 -22.13
N MET A 6 2.37 0.63 -21.19
CA MET A 6 2.54 0.96 -19.77
C MET A 6 3.84 1.70 -19.51
N SER A 7 4.94 1.27 -20.14
CA SER A 7 6.23 1.93 -20.00
C SER A 7 6.16 3.37 -20.52
N ASN A 8 5.52 3.58 -21.66
CA ASN A 8 5.36 4.92 -22.23
C ASN A 8 4.51 5.80 -21.33
N ALA A 9 3.42 5.25 -20.76
CA ALA A 9 2.57 5.99 -19.83
C ALA A 9 3.33 6.40 -18.57
N LEU A 10 4.14 5.48 -18.02
CA LEU A 10 4.93 5.78 -16.82
C LEU A 10 5.97 6.86 -17.08
N GLU A 11 6.57 6.90 -18.26
CA GLU A 11 7.51 7.97 -18.63
C GLU A 11 6.84 9.34 -18.59
N LEU A 12 5.56 9.42 -18.95
CA LEU A 12 4.80 10.66 -18.87
C LEU A 12 4.36 10.95 -17.43
N PHE A 13 3.96 9.94 -16.68
CA PHE A 13 3.43 10.11 -15.33
C PHE A 13 4.49 10.48 -14.30
N LEU A 14 5.70 9.95 -14.43
CA LEU A 14 6.75 10.20 -13.44
C LEU A 14 7.07 11.69 -13.28
N PRO A 15 7.29 12.46 -14.36
CA PRO A 15 7.48 13.91 -14.19
C PRO A 15 6.23 14.61 -13.67
N LEU A 16 5.04 14.19 -14.09
CA LEU A 16 3.79 14.79 -13.65
C LEU A 16 3.54 14.55 -12.17
N SER A 17 3.97 13.40 -11.66
CA SER A 17 3.77 13.05 -10.23
C SER A 17 4.54 13.98 -9.31
N GLN A 18 5.59 14.64 -9.77
CA GLN A 18 6.31 15.63 -8.99
C GLN A 18 5.49 16.90 -8.79
N LEU A 19 4.68 17.25 -9.78
CA LEU A 19 3.80 18.42 -9.73
C LEU A 19 2.46 18.09 -9.10
N LYS A 20 1.97 16.89 -9.38
CA LYS A 20 0.66 16.41 -8.90
C LYS A 20 0.77 14.94 -8.49
N PRO A 21 1.18 14.66 -7.23
CA PRO A 21 1.42 13.27 -6.79
C PRO A 21 0.20 12.37 -6.90
N ASP A 22 -1.00 12.90 -6.80
CA ASP A 22 -2.23 12.12 -6.87
C ASP A 22 -2.58 11.63 -8.28
N VAL A 23 -1.75 11.95 -9.28
CA VAL A 23 -1.98 11.45 -10.64
C VAL A 23 -2.00 9.93 -10.70
N PHE A 24 -1.26 9.26 -9.82
CA PHE A 24 -1.23 7.81 -9.76
C PHE A 24 -2.52 7.19 -9.21
N ASP A 25 -3.40 7.98 -8.63
CA ASP A 25 -4.73 7.51 -8.22
C ASP A 25 -5.56 7.02 -9.41
N ASN A 26 -5.21 7.45 -10.62
CA ASN A 26 -5.86 6.99 -11.85
C ASN A 26 -5.44 5.58 -12.26
N LEU A 27 -4.40 5.03 -11.67
CA LEU A 27 -3.82 3.75 -12.06
C LEU A 27 -4.26 2.64 -11.11
N ASP A 28 -4.92 1.62 -11.67
CA ASP A 28 -5.14 0.37 -10.95
C ASP A 28 -3.86 -0.46 -11.06
N SER A 29 -2.95 -0.26 -10.11
CA SER A 29 -1.64 -0.90 -10.12
C SER A 29 -1.73 -2.41 -9.94
N ASP A 30 -2.69 -2.89 -9.18
CA ASP A 30 -2.87 -4.33 -8.98
C ASP A 30 -3.29 -5.01 -10.27
N ALA A 31 -4.27 -4.44 -10.97
CA ALA A 31 -4.74 -4.99 -12.25
C ALA A 31 -3.63 -4.94 -13.29
N ALA A 32 -2.90 -3.83 -13.37
CA ALA A 32 -1.79 -3.67 -14.31
C ALA A 32 -0.69 -4.69 -14.04
N PHE A 33 -0.30 -4.87 -12.79
CA PHE A 33 0.72 -5.84 -12.41
C PHE A 33 0.33 -7.26 -12.80
N ARG A 34 -0.91 -7.66 -12.50
CA ARG A 34 -1.38 -9.01 -12.81
C ARG A 34 -1.44 -9.27 -14.31
N ASP A 35 -1.96 -8.29 -15.06
CA ASP A 35 -2.11 -8.43 -16.50
C ASP A 35 -0.75 -8.48 -17.20
N LEU A 36 0.16 -7.57 -16.83
CA LEU A 36 1.50 -7.54 -17.41
C LEU A 36 2.32 -8.78 -17.06
N SER A 37 2.18 -9.28 -15.83
CA SER A 37 2.87 -10.49 -15.39
C SER A 37 2.41 -11.70 -16.20
N ARG A 38 1.11 -11.83 -16.46
CA ARG A 38 0.58 -12.90 -17.30
C ARG A 38 1.06 -12.79 -18.73
N SER A 39 1.08 -11.57 -19.27
CA SER A 39 1.55 -11.31 -20.63
C SER A 39 3.03 -11.63 -20.80
N ASP A 40 3.82 -11.42 -19.74
CA ASP A 40 5.26 -11.67 -19.74
C ASP A 40 5.61 -13.14 -19.47
N GLY A 41 4.59 -13.99 -19.23
CA GLY A 41 4.79 -15.42 -19.04
C GLY A 41 5.10 -15.84 -17.61
N MET A 42 4.82 -14.99 -16.61
CA MET A 42 5.03 -15.37 -15.22
C MET A 42 4.14 -16.56 -14.85
N PRO A 43 4.68 -17.62 -14.20
CA PRO A 43 3.87 -18.74 -13.75
C PRO A 43 2.74 -18.29 -12.85
N ALA A 44 1.55 -18.84 -13.08
CA ALA A 44 0.36 -18.41 -12.33
C ALA A 44 0.48 -18.66 -10.82
N ASN A 45 1.24 -19.70 -10.45
CA ASN A 45 1.41 -20.04 -9.03
C ASN A 45 2.28 -19.04 -8.25
N TYR A 46 2.92 -18.10 -8.94
CA TYR A 46 3.67 -17.03 -8.28
C TYR A 46 2.76 -15.88 -7.84
N LEU A 47 1.54 -15.84 -8.36
CA LEU A 47 0.57 -14.80 -7.99
C LEU A 47 -0.42 -15.37 -6.97
N LEU A 48 -0.61 -14.65 -5.88
CA LEU A 48 -1.65 -14.99 -4.91
C LEU A 48 -3.03 -14.69 -5.49
N ASP A 49 -4.04 -15.41 -5.02
CA ASP A 49 -5.42 -15.08 -5.36
C ASP A 49 -5.78 -13.71 -4.81
N GLU A 50 -6.72 -13.03 -5.47
CA GLU A 50 -7.16 -11.71 -5.03
C GLU A 50 -7.69 -11.73 -3.59
N GLU A 51 -8.40 -12.78 -3.21
CA GLU A 51 -8.90 -12.95 -1.84
C GLU A 51 -7.76 -13.09 -0.84
N GLN A 52 -6.70 -13.81 -1.20
CA GLN A 52 -5.52 -13.96 -0.35
C GLN A 52 -4.81 -12.62 -0.17
N VAL A 53 -4.71 -11.82 -1.23
CA VAL A 53 -4.12 -10.48 -1.17
C VAL A 53 -4.93 -9.58 -0.25
N VAL A 54 -6.26 -9.60 -0.37
CA VAL A 54 -7.14 -8.80 0.50
C VAL A 54 -6.95 -9.20 1.96
N SER A 55 -6.97 -10.50 2.24
CA SER A 55 -6.78 -11.01 3.61
C SER A 55 -5.44 -10.60 4.20
N LEU A 56 -4.38 -10.68 3.41
CA LEU A 56 -3.03 -10.29 3.83
C LEU A 56 -2.96 -8.80 4.14
N ARG A 57 -3.57 -7.97 3.30
CA ARG A 57 -3.58 -6.53 3.49
C ARG A 57 -4.41 -6.13 4.71
N GLU A 58 -5.55 -6.78 4.93
CA GLU A 58 -6.37 -6.54 6.13
C GLU A 58 -5.62 -6.92 7.40
N ALA A 59 -4.95 -8.07 7.40
CA ALA A 59 -4.15 -8.49 8.55
C ALA A 59 -3.02 -7.50 8.84
N ARG A 60 -2.37 -7.02 7.80
CA ARG A 60 -1.28 -6.02 7.92
C ARG A 60 -1.81 -4.71 8.49
N GLN A 61 -2.97 -4.27 7.99
CA GLN A 61 -3.59 -3.04 8.47
C GLN A 61 -3.97 -3.14 9.94
N LYS A 62 -4.57 -4.26 10.35
CA LYS A 62 -4.91 -4.49 11.77
C LYS A 62 -3.67 -4.49 12.64
N ALA A 63 -2.59 -5.12 12.19
CA ALA A 63 -1.34 -5.14 12.93
C ALA A 63 -0.78 -3.72 13.09
N GLN A 64 -0.85 -2.91 12.05
CA GLN A 64 -0.39 -1.52 12.11
C GLN A 64 -1.25 -0.69 13.06
N GLU A 65 -2.56 -0.85 13.02
CA GLU A 65 -3.48 -0.14 13.91
C GLU A 65 -3.22 -0.52 15.37
N GLN A 66 -3.04 -1.81 15.65
CA GLN A 66 -2.73 -2.29 16.99
C GLN A 66 -1.40 -1.74 17.48
N ALA A 67 -0.39 -1.71 16.62
CA ALA A 67 0.91 -1.14 16.96
C ALA A 67 0.80 0.35 17.26
N GLN A 68 0.02 1.10 16.47
CA GLN A 68 -0.20 2.52 16.72
C GLN A 68 -0.94 2.77 18.02
N MET A 69 -1.96 1.97 18.30
CA MET A 69 -2.71 2.09 19.55
C MET A 69 -1.83 1.78 20.76
N ALA A 70 -0.98 0.76 20.65
CA ALA A 70 -0.05 0.42 21.72
C ALA A 70 0.96 1.55 21.95
N GLU A 71 1.46 2.15 20.87
CA GLU A 71 2.39 3.27 20.97
C GLU A 71 1.72 4.50 21.58
N MET A 72 0.51 4.79 21.17
CA MET A 72 -0.26 5.90 21.74
C MET A 72 -0.54 5.68 23.22
N ALA A 73 -0.87 4.45 23.61
CA ALA A 73 -1.08 4.11 25.01
C ALA A 73 0.18 4.28 25.83
N MET A 74 1.33 3.87 25.28
CA MET A 74 2.62 4.07 25.94
C MET A 74 2.97 5.53 26.10
N GLN A 75 2.74 6.34 25.07
CA GLN A 75 2.98 7.78 25.13
C GLN A 75 2.06 8.46 26.13
N ALA A 76 0.79 8.06 26.16
CA ALA A 76 -0.15 8.59 27.14
C ALA A 76 0.26 8.22 28.56
N ALA A 77 0.74 7.00 28.78
CA ALA A 77 1.22 6.57 30.09
C ALA A 77 2.45 7.33 30.56
N LYS A 78 3.24 7.86 29.61
CA LYS A 78 4.42 8.65 29.93
C LYS A 78 4.12 10.15 30.03
N SER A 79 2.90 10.57 29.72
CA SER A 79 2.51 11.99 29.78
C SER A 79 2.46 12.43 31.25
N PRO A 80 3.16 13.54 31.60
CA PRO A 80 3.11 14.07 32.97
C PRO A 80 1.69 14.42 33.43
N ALA A 81 0.90 14.98 32.53
CA ALA A 81 -0.48 15.35 32.86
C ALA A 81 -1.34 14.13 33.19
N LEU A 82 -1.15 13.05 32.45
CA LEU A 82 -1.89 11.81 32.72
C LEU A 82 -1.42 11.14 34.02
N VAL A 83 -0.12 11.15 34.26
CA VAL A 83 0.46 10.60 35.48
C VAL A 83 -0.08 11.37 36.70
N GLU A 84 -0.13 12.69 36.65
CA GLU A 84 -0.70 13.50 37.71
C GLU A 84 -2.18 13.18 37.94
N ALA A 85 -2.94 12.98 36.86
CA ALA A 85 -4.37 12.65 36.95
C ALA A 85 -4.58 11.26 37.59
N MET A 86 -3.62 10.36 37.44
CA MET A 86 -3.71 9.02 38.03
C MET A 86 -3.28 8.96 39.49
N GLN A 87 -2.61 9.97 39.98
CA GLN A 87 -2.21 10.11 41.38
C GLN A 87 -3.30 10.83 42.18
#